data_7748a6081c1c9fd6f664d7c1aa6a31ee
#
_entry.id   7748a6081c1c9fd6f664d7c1aa6a31ee
#
_cell.length_a   1.000
_cell.length_b   1.000
_cell.length_c   1.000
_cell.angle_alpha   90.00
_cell.angle_beta   90.00
_cell.angle_gamma   90.00
#
_symmetry.space_group_name_H-M   'P 1'
#
loop_
_entity.id
_entity.type
_entity.pdbx_description
1 polymer ?
#
loop_
_entity_poly.entity_id
_entity_poly.type
_entity_poly.pdbx_seq_one_letter_code
_entity_poly.pdbx_strand_id
1 'polypeptide(L)'
;VIITYPLVIMSEFITHIFSSKKQQASVSREEVSAMVNVGAEEGVFEKKENSMIQNLLKLDDISARDIMTPSSVAEIAEESMTLREFYRNEAFRQFSRIPVYNEENDDYIKGYVLRQAILEKLAEDKFDLRLSDIIRPVLTFQETDNVSKIWERLLAKKEHISIIIDEYGCFRGIVTMEDVIETMLGTEIVDEKDRVTDMQELAREKWQQEQQQNHK
;
A
#
# COMPACT_ATOMS: atom_id res chain seq x y z
N VAL A 1 10.54 -48.12 48.78
CA VAL A 1 9.97 -48.25 47.43
C VAL A 1 8.46 -48.29 47.43
N ILE A 2 7.78 -48.98 48.38
CA ILE A 2 6.32 -49.19 48.40
C ILE A 2 5.58 -47.89 48.82
N ILE A 3 6.19 -47.04 49.68
CA ILE A 3 5.57 -45.81 50.18
C ILE A 3 5.73 -44.61 49.20
N THR A 4 6.72 -44.67 48.36
CA THR A 4 6.99 -43.57 47.38
C THR A 4 6.18 -43.69 46.09
N TYR A 5 5.69 -44.87 45.73
CA TYR A 5 4.93 -45.17 44.53
C TYR A 5 3.62 -44.35 44.41
N PRO A 6 2.74 -44.30 45.43
CA PRO A 6 1.52 -43.48 45.36
C PRO A 6 1.79 -41.96 45.29
N LEU A 7 2.90 -41.50 45.82
CA LEU A 7 3.32 -40.08 45.72
C LEU A 7 3.75 -39.69 44.29
N VAL A 8 4.42 -40.61 43.60
CA VAL A 8 4.82 -40.42 42.21
C VAL A 8 3.57 -40.38 41.31
N ILE A 9 2.64 -41.33 41.48
CA ILE A 9 1.37 -41.34 40.70
C ILE A 9 0.55 -40.07 40.96
N MET A 10 0.49 -39.59 42.18
CA MET A 10 -0.22 -38.37 42.53
C MET A 10 0.47 -37.14 41.92
N SER A 11 1.80 -37.08 41.88
CA SER A 11 2.58 -36.06 41.21
C SER A 11 2.38 -36.07 39.69
N GLU A 12 2.41 -37.26 39.07
CA GLU A 12 2.14 -37.40 37.63
C GLU A 12 0.69 -36.99 37.28
N PHE A 13 -0.28 -37.33 38.08
CA PHE A 13 -1.66 -36.98 37.90
C PHE A 13 -1.87 -35.47 38.04
N ILE A 14 -1.26 -34.83 39.03
CA ILE A 14 -1.25 -33.35 39.20
C ILE A 14 -0.57 -32.73 38.00
N THR A 15 0.59 -33.24 37.59
CA THR A 15 1.34 -32.72 36.43
C THR A 15 0.51 -32.87 35.14
N HIS A 16 -0.21 -33.99 34.98
CA HIS A 16 -1.06 -34.21 33.81
C HIS A 16 -2.27 -33.25 33.79
N ILE A 17 -2.88 -32.94 34.94
CA ILE A 17 -3.97 -31.97 35.03
C ILE A 17 -3.47 -30.55 34.72
N PHE A 18 -2.31 -30.17 35.24
CA PHE A 18 -1.69 -28.86 34.97
C PHE A 18 -1.00 -28.77 33.60
N SER A 19 -0.54 -29.88 33.07
CA SER A 19 0.11 -30.01 31.73
C SER A 19 -0.91 -30.07 30.59
N SER A 20 -2.19 -30.28 30.88
CA SER A 20 -3.26 -30.37 29.88
C SER A 20 -3.63 -29.04 29.22
N LYS A 21 -3.03 -27.92 29.64
CA LYS A 21 -2.94 -26.67 28.86
C LYS A 21 -1.48 -26.43 28.47
N LYS A 22 -0.94 -27.20 27.51
CA LYS A 22 0.01 -26.61 26.57
C LYS A 22 -0.79 -25.56 25.77
N GLN A 23 -1.00 -24.41 26.40
CA GLN A 23 -1.04 -23.17 25.67
C GLN A 23 0.27 -23.18 24.87
N GLN A 24 0.18 -23.45 23.56
CA GLN A 24 1.23 -23.03 22.66
C GLN A 24 1.42 -21.57 23.01
N ALA A 25 2.55 -21.27 23.61
CA ALA A 25 2.95 -19.91 23.83
C ALA A 25 3.14 -19.31 22.40
N SER A 26 2.03 -18.87 21.84
CA SER A 26 2.07 -18.06 20.63
C SER A 26 2.61 -16.73 21.10
N VAL A 27 3.87 -16.47 20.82
CA VAL A 27 4.49 -15.16 21.04
C VAL A 27 3.59 -14.14 20.35
N SER A 28 3.08 -13.17 21.08
CA SER A 28 2.21 -12.13 20.51
C SER A 28 3.05 -11.11 19.74
N ARG A 29 2.41 -10.33 18.86
CA ARG A 29 3.09 -9.25 18.14
C ARG A 29 3.64 -8.21 19.12
N GLU A 30 2.93 -7.93 20.21
CA GLU A 30 3.34 -7.01 21.27
C GLU A 30 4.58 -7.51 21.98
N GLU A 31 4.68 -8.82 22.24
CA GLU A 31 5.87 -9.42 22.84
C GLU A 31 7.09 -9.32 21.90
N VAL A 32 6.89 -9.58 20.59
CA VAL A 32 7.96 -9.40 19.60
C VAL A 32 8.38 -7.93 19.53
N SER A 33 7.42 -7.00 19.48
CA SER A 33 7.69 -5.55 19.48
C SER A 33 8.50 -5.12 20.70
N ALA A 34 8.14 -5.61 21.90
CA ALA A 34 8.88 -5.33 23.13
C ALA A 34 10.31 -5.89 23.09
N MET A 35 10.50 -7.12 22.59
CA MET A 35 11.82 -7.74 22.45
C MET A 35 12.71 -6.95 21.50
N VAL A 36 12.17 -6.47 20.37
CA VAL A 36 12.91 -5.64 19.40
C VAL A 36 13.34 -4.31 20.00
N ASN A 37 12.47 -3.66 20.80
CA ASN A 37 12.80 -2.44 21.51
C ASN A 37 13.95 -2.65 22.53
N VAL A 38 13.90 -3.73 23.32
CA VAL A 38 14.98 -4.09 24.24
C VAL A 38 16.29 -4.32 23.47
N GLY A 39 16.23 -5.05 22.35
CA GLY A 39 17.41 -5.26 21.50
C GLY A 39 18.02 -3.96 20.96
N ALA A 40 17.18 -2.96 20.66
CA ALA A 40 17.67 -1.64 20.23
C ALA A 40 18.30 -0.87 21.38
N GLU A 41 17.76 -0.95 22.60
CA GLU A 41 18.33 -0.33 23.79
C GLU A 41 19.69 -0.96 24.18
N GLU A 42 19.83 -2.27 23.98
CA GLU A 42 21.08 -3.02 24.20
C GLU A 42 22.10 -2.87 23.06
N GLY A 43 21.74 -2.18 21.97
CA GLY A 43 22.61 -1.96 20.82
C GLY A 43 22.75 -3.14 19.87
N VAL A 44 21.84 -4.13 19.94
CA VAL A 44 21.76 -5.27 19.00
C VAL A 44 21.21 -4.81 17.65
N PHE A 45 20.26 -3.86 17.66
CA PHE A 45 19.65 -3.25 16.48
C PHE A 45 19.95 -1.76 16.42
N GLU A 46 20.18 -1.24 15.22
CA GLU A 46 20.17 0.20 15.00
C GLU A 46 18.75 0.77 15.15
N LYS A 47 18.64 2.06 15.47
CA LYS A 47 17.32 2.72 15.59
C LYS A 47 16.46 2.58 14.33
N LYS A 48 17.10 2.63 13.16
CA LYS A 48 16.41 2.48 11.86
C LYS A 48 15.87 1.07 11.68
N GLU A 49 16.64 0.04 12.02
CA GLU A 49 16.23 -1.37 11.96
C GLU A 49 15.05 -1.63 12.89
N ASN A 50 15.11 -1.12 14.14
CA ASN A 50 13.99 -1.19 15.08
C ASN A 50 12.71 -0.57 14.46
N SER A 51 12.83 0.65 13.92
CA SER A 51 11.69 1.34 13.29
C SER A 51 11.06 0.52 12.17
N MET A 52 11.88 -0.06 11.28
CA MET A 52 11.41 -0.92 10.18
C MET A 52 10.64 -2.15 10.69
N ILE A 53 11.17 -2.84 11.72
CA ILE A 53 10.51 -4.01 12.30
C ILE A 53 9.18 -3.60 12.95
N GLN A 54 9.15 -2.47 13.68
CA GLN A 54 7.92 -1.95 14.29
C GLN A 54 6.86 -1.62 13.24
N ASN A 55 7.24 -0.98 12.13
CA ASN A 55 6.34 -0.65 11.03
C ASN A 55 5.80 -1.92 10.36
N LEU A 56 6.67 -2.92 10.12
CA LEU A 56 6.26 -4.20 9.55
C LEU A 56 5.20 -4.91 10.41
N LEU A 57 5.37 -4.89 11.74
CA LEU A 57 4.41 -5.49 12.66
C LEU A 57 3.05 -4.78 12.66
N LYS A 58 3.01 -3.52 12.24
CA LYS A 58 1.80 -2.68 12.19
C LYS A 58 1.09 -2.65 10.84
N LEU A 59 1.64 -3.28 9.79
CA LEU A 59 1.04 -3.21 8.44
C LEU A 59 -0.42 -3.70 8.38
N ASP A 60 -0.82 -4.61 9.27
CA ASP A 60 -2.20 -5.08 9.34
C ASP A 60 -3.16 -4.03 9.95
N ASP A 61 -2.62 -3.06 10.68
CA ASP A 61 -3.39 -2.01 11.37
C ASP A 61 -3.51 -0.73 10.54
N ILE A 62 -2.71 -0.61 9.46
CA ILE A 62 -2.70 0.54 8.55
C ILE A 62 -3.63 0.24 7.37
N SER A 63 -4.56 1.14 7.07
CA SER A 63 -5.49 1.02 5.95
C SER A 63 -4.96 1.64 4.66
N ALA A 64 -5.55 1.26 3.52
CA ALA A 64 -5.24 1.87 2.23
C ALA A 64 -5.43 3.38 2.24
N ARG A 65 -6.46 3.87 2.94
CA ARG A 65 -6.74 5.32 3.10
C ARG A 65 -5.59 6.09 3.73
N ASP A 66 -4.83 5.44 4.62
CA ASP A 66 -3.76 6.10 5.38
C ASP A 66 -2.50 6.33 4.54
N ILE A 67 -2.33 5.55 3.45
CA ILE A 67 -1.11 5.60 2.62
C ILE A 67 -1.38 5.98 1.16
N MET A 68 -2.64 5.98 0.70
CA MET A 68 -2.96 6.25 -0.71
C MET A 68 -2.62 7.67 -1.12
N THR A 69 -2.23 7.84 -2.38
CA THR A 69 -2.30 9.12 -3.07
C THR A 69 -3.77 9.41 -3.36
N PRO A 70 -4.37 10.47 -2.77
CA PRO A 70 -5.79 10.76 -2.93
C PRO A 70 -6.17 11.11 -4.37
N SER A 71 -7.42 10.82 -4.76
CA SER A 71 -7.96 11.11 -6.10
C SER A 71 -7.86 12.59 -6.51
N SER A 72 -7.90 13.51 -5.53
CA SER A 72 -7.78 14.96 -5.77
C SER A 72 -6.42 15.41 -6.32
N VAL A 73 -5.38 14.59 -6.18
CA VAL A 73 -4.02 14.86 -6.65
C VAL A 73 -3.47 13.78 -7.58
N ALA A 74 -4.17 12.64 -7.71
CA ALA A 74 -3.80 11.58 -8.62
C ALA A 74 -4.10 12.00 -10.07
N GLU A 75 -3.09 11.88 -10.95
CA GLU A 75 -3.27 12.13 -12.38
C GLU A 75 -3.92 10.90 -13.04
N ILE A 76 -5.08 11.11 -13.65
CA ILE A 76 -5.86 10.10 -14.37
C ILE A 76 -6.11 10.54 -15.81
N ALA A 77 -6.21 9.60 -16.74
CA ALA A 77 -6.41 9.87 -18.16
C ALA A 77 -7.72 9.28 -18.66
N GLU A 78 -8.37 9.97 -19.60
CA GLU A 78 -9.58 9.50 -20.25
C GLU A 78 -9.28 8.41 -21.28
N GLU A 79 -10.08 7.34 -21.33
CA GLU A 79 -9.88 6.21 -22.23
C GLU A 79 -9.94 6.55 -23.73
N SER A 80 -10.68 7.59 -24.09
CA SER A 80 -10.82 8.06 -25.48
C SER A 80 -9.61 8.86 -25.97
N MET A 81 -8.75 9.35 -25.04
CA MET A 81 -7.56 10.13 -25.35
C MET A 81 -6.64 9.38 -26.32
N THR A 82 -6.14 10.06 -27.34
CA THR A 82 -5.14 9.50 -28.26
C THR A 82 -3.74 9.50 -27.65
N LEU A 83 -2.85 8.63 -28.15
CA LEU A 83 -1.45 8.59 -27.69
C LEU A 83 -0.72 9.91 -27.95
N ARG A 84 -1.08 10.64 -28.99
CA ARG A 84 -0.55 11.97 -29.32
C ARG A 84 -0.96 13.01 -28.29
N GLU A 85 -2.22 13.02 -27.87
CA GLU A 85 -2.74 13.92 -26.82
C GLU A 85 -2.11 13.62 -25.47
N PHE A 86 -2.03 12.33 -25.11
CA PHE A 86 -1.34 11.89 -23.91
C PHE A 86 0.11 12.39 -23.84
N TYR A 87 0.86 12.23 -24.92
CA TYR A 87 2.27 12.65 -24.97
C TYR A 87 2.46 14.16 -24.85
N ARG A 88 1.49 14.95 -25.34
CA ARG A 88 1.53 16.43 -25.24
C ARG A 88 1.17 16.92 -23.85
N ASN A 89 0.45 16.13 -23.06
CA ASN A 89 0.09 16.53 -21.70
C ASN A 89 1.30 16.40 -20.78
N GLU A 90 1.73 17.56 -20.25
CA GLU A 90 2.91 17.61 -19.35
C GLU A 90 2.67 16.95 -17.99
N ALA A 91 1.42 16.91 -17.51
CA ALA A 91 1.07 16.31 -16.23
C ALA A 91 1.45 14.81 -16.16
N PHE A 92 1.37 14.09 -17.29
CA PHE A 92 1.68 12.66 -17.32
C PHE A 92 3.17 12.32 -17.42
N ARG A 93 4.05 13.34 -17.64
CA ARG A 93 5.47 13.08 -17.92
C ARG A 93 6.25 12.47 -16.79
N GLN A 94 5.87 12.76 -15.57
CA GLN A 94 6.55 12.27 -14.37
C GLN A 94 6.11 10.86 -13.93
N PHE A 95 4.94 10.40 -14.38
CA PHE A 95 4.40 9.11 -13.95
C PHE A 95 4.71 7.99 -14.94
N SER A 96 5.07 6.82 -14.42
CA SER A 96 5.30 5.60 -15.20
C SER A 96 4.01 4.83 -15.51
N ARG A 97 3.01 4.95 -14.64
CA ARG A 97 1.70 4.29 -14.72
C ARG A 97 0.61 5.31 -14.46
N ILE A 98 -0.34 5.39 -15.37
CA ILE A 98 -1.43 6.35 -15.28
C ILE A 98 -2.75 5.59 -15.31
N PRO A 99 -3.60 5.72 -14.27
CA PRO A 99 -4.94 5.17 -14.27
C PRO A 99 -5.77 5.76 -15.41
N VAL A 100 -6.65 4.92 -15.96
CA VAL A 100 -7.52 5.31 -17.08
C VAL A 100 -8.97 5.12 -16.67
N TYR A 101 -9.74 6.21 -16.76
CA TYR A 101 -11.15 6.23 -16.42
C TYR A 101 -12.05 6.10 -17.66
N ASN A 102 -13.30 5.73 -17.40
CA ASN A 102 -14.34 5.60 -18.41
C ASN A 102 -14.80 6.98 -18.87
N GLU A 103 -14.95 7.20 -20.18
CA GLU A 103 -15.45 8.45 -20.77
C GLU A 103 -16.81 8.91 -20.19
N GLU A 104 -17.66 7.97 -19.76
CA GLU A 104 -18.99 8.29 -19.21
C GLU A 104 -18.97 8.58 -17.71
N ASN A 105 -17.93 8.16 -17.00
CA ASN A 105 -17.83 8.27 -15.54
C ASN A 105 -16.37 8.24 -15.08
N ASP A 106 -15.87 9.38 -14.62
CA ASP A 106 -14.51 9.56 -14.10
C ASP A 106 -14.26 8.88 -12.74
N ASP A 107 -15.32 8.57 -12.00
CA ASP A 107 -15.23 7.75 -10.79
C ASP A 107 -14.94 6.26 -11.08
N TYR A 108 -15.06 5.84 -12.34
CA TYR A 108 -14.82 4.44 -12.72
C TYR A 108 -13.50 4.24 -13.46
N ILE A 109 -12.51 3.72 -12.75
CA ILE A 109 -11.20 3.38 -13.33
C ILE A 109 -11.25 2.00 -14.01
N LYS A 110 -11.06 1.97 -15.32
CA LYS A 110 -11.04 0.72 -16.12
C LYS A 110 -9.75 -0.08 -15.96
N GLY A 111 -8.64 0.62 -15.70
CA GLY A 111 -7.32 0.03 -15.68
C GLY A 111 -6.24 1.10 -15.65
N TYR A 112 -5.07 0.77 -16.14
CA TYR A 112 -3.97 1.72 -16.26
C TYR A 112 -3.21 1.55 -17.58
N VAL A 113 -2.47 2.56 -17.98
CA VAL A 113 -1.53 2.50 -19.09
C VAL A 113 -0.09 2.67 -18.61
N LEU A 114 0.83 1.98 -19.27
CA LEU A 114 2.26 2.18 -19.08
C LEU A 114 2.76 3.27 -20.04
N ARG A 115 3.36 4.32 -19.48
CA ARG A 115 3.99 5.38 -20.29
C ARG A 115 5.02 4.82 -21.28
N GLN A 116 5.79 3.80 -20.89
CA GLN A 116 6.74 3.14 -21.79
C GLN A 116 6.03 2.53 -23.01
N ALA A 117 4.90 1.81 -22.80
CA ALA A 117 4.13 1.20 -23.89
C ALA A 117 3.58 2.26 -24.87
N ILE A 118 3.16 3.42 -24.33
CA ILE A 118 2.73 4.56 -25.15
C ILE A 118 3.89 5.06 -26.03
N LEU A 119 5.08 5.26 -25.43
CA LEU A 119 6.27 5.74 -26.17
C LEU A 119 6.70 4.74 -27.25
N GLU A 120 6.63 3.44 -26.98
CA GLU A 120 6.89 2.38 -27.97
C GLU A 120 5.91 2.47 -29.15
N LYS A 121 4.61 2.66 -28.88
CA LYS A 121 3.59 2.82 -29.93
C LYS A 121 3.74 4.11 -30.73
N LEU A 122 4.14 5.19 -30.08
CA LEU A 122 4.46 6.45 -30.77
C LEU A 122 5.68 6.31 -31.70
N ALA A 123 6.70 5.53 -31.29
CA ALA A 123 7.85 5.20 -32.12
C ALA A 123 7.50 4.31 -33.34
N GLU A 124 6.35 3.61 -33.30
CA GLU A 124 5.77 2.86 -34.41
C GLU A 124 4.83 3.72 -35.28
N ASP A 125 4.83 5.06 -35.11
CA ASP A 125 3.96 6.03 -35.80
C ASP A 125 2.44 5.85 -35.51
N LYS A 126 2.09 5.16 -34.43
CA LYS A 126 0.69 4.90 -34.02
C LYS A 126 0.12 6.04 -33.17
N PHE A 127 0.10 7.24 -33.72
CA PHE A 127 -0.29 8.46 -33.00
C PHE A 127 -1.78 8.54 -32.61
N ASP A 128 -2.63 7.94 -33.44
CA ASP A 128 -4.09 8.07 -33.34
C ASP A 128 -4.75 6.88 -32.60
N LEU A 129 -3.95 5.91 -32.11
CA LEU A 129 -4.44 4.89 -31.18
C LEU A 129 -4.94 5.56 -29.90
N ARG A 130 -6.01 5.02 -29.33
CA ARG A 130 -6.59 5.47 -28.06
C ARG A 130 -5.97 4.72 -26.89
N LEU A 131 -6.05 5.31 -25.70
CA LEU A 131 -5.62 4.64 -24.47
C LEU A 131 -6.43 3.36 -24.24
N SER A 132 -7.71 3.33 -24.60
CA SER A 132 -8.57 2.14 -24.56
C SER A 132 -7.98 0.92 -25.27
N ASP A 133 -7.16 1.12 -26.34
CA ASP A 133 -6.56 0.03 -27.12
C ASP A 133 -5.37 -0.65 -26.40
N ILE A 134 -4.82 0.00 -25.37
CA ILE A 134 -3.61 -0.44 -24.67
C ILE A 134 -3.76 -0.49 -23.14
N ILE A 135 -4.99 -0.34 -22.65
CA ILE A 135 -5.30 -0.47 -21.21
C ILE A 135 -4.87 -1.84 -20.68
N ARG A 136 -4.30 -1.85 -19.50
CA ARG A 136 -4.01 -3.04 -18.70
C ARG A 136 -4.96 -3.14 -17.52
N PRO A 137 -5.36 -4.35 -17.12
CA PRO A 137 -6.18 -4.52 -15.92
C PRO A 137 -5.42 -4.07 -14.68
N VAL A 138 -6.13 -3.56 -13.68
CA VAL A 138 -5.56 -3.08 -12.42
C VAL A 138 -6.22 -3.80 -11.24
N LEU A 139 -5.48 -3.96 -10.14
CA LEU A 139 -6.03 -4.44 -8.89
C LEU A 139 -6.81 -3.32 -8.20
N THR A 140 -7.95 -3.70 -7.61
CA THR A 140 -8.80 -2.75 -6.88
C THR A 140 -8.97 -3.22 -5.44
N PHE A 141 -8.91 -2.28 -4.49
CA PHE A 141 -9.08 -2.52 -3.06
C PHE A 141 -10.03 -1.48 -2.46
N GLN A 142 -10.64 -1.85 -1.33
CA GLN A 142 -11.42 -0.91 -0.53
C GLN A 142 -10.47 0.01 0.25
N GLU A 143 -10.88 1.25 0.50
CA GLU A 143 -10.10 2.19 1.32
C GLU A 143 -9.84 1.70 2.75
N THR A 144 -10.66 0.75 3.23
CA THR A 144 -10.53 0.08 4.53
C THR A 144 -9.67 -1.18 4.51
N ASP A 145 -9.24 -1.66 3.34
CA ASP A 145 -8.33 -2.80 3.25
C ASP A 145 -6.98 -2.46 3.87
N ASN A 146 -6.36 -3.40 4.58
CA ASN A 146 -5.07 -3.17 5.20
C ASN A 146 -3.91 -3.26 4.19
N VAL A 147 -2.82 -2.58 4.51
CA VAL A 147 -1.62 -2.48 3.66
C VAL A 147 -1.00 -3.85 3.41
N SER A 148 -1.00 -4.76 4.39
CA SER A 148 -0.44 -6.11 4.22
C SER A 148 -1.17 -6.90 3.13
N LYS A 149 -2.50 -6.82 3.07
CA LYS A 149 -3.31 -7.44 2.01
C LYS A 149 -3.00 -6.87 0.63
N ILE A 150 -2.83 -5.56 0.55
CA ILE A 150 -2.48 -4.87 -0.71
C ILE A 150 -1.10 -5.35 -1.18
N TRP A 151 -0.12 -5.33 -0.29
CA TRP A 151 1.24 -5.78 -0.56
C TRP A 151 1.29 -7.22 -1.09
N GLU A 152 0.67 -8.16 -0.38
CA GLU A 152 0.62 -9.57 -0.79
C GLU A 152 0.04 -9.73 -2.21
N ARG A 153 -1.04 -9.00 -2.50
CA ARG A 153 -1.70 -9.09 -3.81
C ARG A 153 -0.89 -8.46 -4.92
N LEU A 154 -0.28 -7.30 -4.69
CA LEU A 154 0.61 -6.66 -5.65
C LEU A 154 1.79 -7.57 -6.00
N LEU A 155 2.47 -8.17 -4.99
CA LEU A 155 3.55 -9.12 -5.19
C LEU A 155 3.11 -10.37 -5.95
N ALA A 156 2.01 -11.01 -5.54
CA ALA A 156 1.50 -12.23 -6.16
C ALA A 156 1.13 -12.04 -7.64
N LYS A 157 0.64 -10.84 -8.00
CA LYS A 157 0.25 -10.48 -9.36
C LYS A 157 1.34 -9.80 -10.17
N LYS A 158 2.48 -9.46 -9.53
CA LYS A 158 3.59 -8.68 -10.12
C LYS A 158 3.12 -7.32 -10.64
N GLU A 159 2.17 -6.74 -9.93
CA GLU A 159 1.66 -5.40 -10.20
C GLU A 159 2.32 -4.37 -9.26
N HIS A 160 2.40 -3.13 -9.69
CA HIS A 160 3.04 -2.04 -8.94
C HIS A 160 2.10 -0.90 -8.61
N ILE A 161 0.85 -0.98 -9.07
CA ILE A 161 -0.18 0.02 -8.84
C ILE A 161 -1.51 -0.69 -8.55
N SER A 162 -2.29 -0.09 -7.67
CA SER A 162 -3.67 -0.49 -7.40
C SER A 162 -4.57 0.74 -7.28
N ILE A 163 -5.85 0.53 -7.52
CA ILE A 163 -6.90 1.53 -7.40
C ILE A 163 -7.61 1.31 -6.07
N ILE A 164 -7.85 2.41 -5.36
CA ILE A 164 -8.59 2.42 -4.11
C ILE A 164 -9.98 3.00 -4.36
N ILE A 165 -10.98 2.30 -3.87
CA ILE A 165 -12.39 2.67 -4.00
C ILE A 165 -13.06 2.72 -2.63
N ASP A 166 -14.19 3.43 -2.56
CA ASP A 166 -15.08 3.37 -1.39
C ASP A 166 -16.09 2.21 -1.48
N GLU A 167 -17.01 2.16 -0.52
CA GLU A 167 -18.09 1.17 -0.44
C GLU A 167 -19.09 1.25 -1.62
N TYR A 168 -19.15 2.38 -2.32
CA TYR A 168 -20.00 2.61 -3.49
C TYR A 168 -19.29 2.30 -4.81
N GLY A 169 -17.97 2.00 -4.77
CA GLY A 169 -17.14 1.76 -5.94
C GLY A 169 -16.56 3.02 -6.58
N CYS A 170 -16.69 4.19 -5.95
CA CYS A 170 -16.14 5.43 -6.44
C CYS A 170 -14.62 5.49 -6.19
N PHE A 171 -13.89 6.05 -7.14
CA PHE A 171 -12.45 6.23 -7.07
C PHE A 171 -12.03 7.17 -5.93
N ARG A 172 -11.19 6.67 -5.02
CA ARG A 172 -10.65 7.40 -3.86
C ARG A 172 -9.19 7.74 -3.98
N GLY A 173 -8.44 6.95 -4.73
CA GLY A 173 -7.01 7.18 -4.91
C GLY A 173 -6.29 5.96 -5.46
N ILE A 174 -4.98 6.03 -5.40
CA ILE A 174 -4.07 4.95 -5.81
C ILE A 174 -3.15 4.56 -4.68
N VAL A 175 -2.76 3.29 -4.65
CA VAL A 175 -1.65 2.78 -3.82
C VAL A 175 -0.68 2.07 -4.74
N THR A 176 0.58 2.45 -4.66
CA THR A 176 1.68 1.85 -5.41
C THR A 176 2.52 0.93 -4.51
N MET A 177 3.45 0.19 -5.11
CA MET A 177 4.41 -0.60 -4.35
C MET A 177 5.38 0.31 -3.56
N GLU A 178 5.65 1.50 -4.10
CA GLU A 178 6.47 2.53 -3.46
C GLU A 178 5.84 2.96 -2.13
N ASP A 179 4.54 3.30 -2.08
CA ASP A 179 3.83 3.70 -0.85
C ASP A 179 3.90 2.61 0.23
N VAL A 180 3.78 1.34 -0.17
CA VAL A 180 3.89 0.21 0.75
C VAL A 180 5.30 0.11 1.32
N ILE A 181 6.34 0.26 0.48
CA ILE A 181 7.74 0.21 0.92
C ILE A 181 8.06 1.38 1.84
N GLU A 182 7.61 2.59 1.52
CA GLU A 182 7.75 3.79 2.36
C GLU A 182 7.13 3.58 3.75
N THR A 183 5.92 3.01 3.78
CA THR A 183 5.26 2.64 5.04
C THR A 183 6.10 1.67 5.87
N MET A 184 6.71 0.66 5.24
CA MET A 184 7.59 -0.29 5.93
C MET A 184 8.87 0.36 6.43
N LEU A 185 9.48 1.22 5.61
CA LEU A 185 10.74 1.90 5.94
C LEU A 185 10.52 3.02 6.98
N GLY A 186 9.30 3.59 7.02
CA GLY A 186 8.97 4.77 7.83
C GLY A 186 9.66 6.05 7.32
N THR A 187 9.95 6.10 6.02
CA THR A 187 10.61 7.24 5.36
C THR A 187 10.13 7.33 3.93
N GLU A 188 9.90 8.56 3.45
CA GLU A 188 9.62 8.83 2.04
C GLU A 188 10.81 8.45 1.15
N ILE A 189 10.51 7.86 0.00
CA ILE A 189 11.47 7.57 -1.07
C ILE A 189 11.34 8.70 -2.09
N VAL A 190 12.36 9.55 -2.18
CA VAL A 190 12.36 10.70 -3.09
C VAL A 190 13.12 10.35 -4.35
N ASP A 191 12.48 10.39 -5.52
CA ASP A 191 13.14 10.27 -6.83
C ASP A 191 13.73 11.64 -7.24
N GLU A 192 14.79 11.64 -8.03
CA GLU A 192 15.47 12.84 -8.55
C GLU A 192 14.54 13.81 -9.31
N LYS A 193 13.38 13.32 -9.76
CA LYS A 193 12.39 14.07 -10.54
C LYS A 193 11.19 14.54 -9.73
N ASP A 194 11.06 14.10 -8.49
CA ASP A 194 9.92 14.44 -7.66
C ASP A 194 9.91 15.92 -7.29
N ARG A 195 8.85 16.60 -7.69
CA ARG A 195 8.61 18.00 -7.31
C ARG A 195 7.90 18.14 -5.97
N VAL A 196 7.26 17.07 -5.53
CA VAL A 196 6.47 16.97 -4.30
C VAL A 196 6.87 15.66 -3.62
N THR A 197 7.27 15.75 -2.38
CA THR A 197 7.76 14.60 -1.61
C THR A 197 6.62 13.79 -0.99
N ASP A 198 5.54 14.47 -0.58
CA ASP A 198 4.37 13.85 0.06
C ASP A 198 3.08 14.27 -0.67
N MET A 199 2.47 13.34 -1.39
CA MET A 199 1.25 13.57 -2.15
C MET A 199 0.01 13.77 -1.25
N GLN A 200 0.02 13.24 -0.02
CA GLN A 200 -1.04 13.48 0.94
C GLN A 200 -0.97 14.89 1.51
N GLU A 201 0.24 15.41 1.76
CA GLU A 201 0.45 16.78 2.17
C GLU A 201 -0.02 17.75 1.09
N LEU A 202 0.33 17.50 -0.18
CA LEU A 202 -0.15 18.26 -1.33
C LEU A 202 -1.69 18.26 -1.42
N ALA A 203 -2.34 17.13 -1.19
CA ALA A 203 -3.80 17.03 -1.21
C ALA A 203 -4.43 17.90 -0.11
N ARG A 204 -3.84 17.91 1.10
CA ARG A 204 -4.29 18.76 2.22
C ARG A 204 -4.12 20.25 1.91
N GLU A 205 -3.00 20.62 1.31
CA GLU A 205 -2.73 22.01 0.91
C GLU A 205 -3.71 22.49 -0.16
N LYS A 206 -3.96 21.70 -1.21
CA LYS A 206 -4.96 22.02 -2.25
C LYS A 206 -6.35 22.23 -1.63
N TRP A 207 -6.79 21.31 -0.77
CA TRP A 207 -8.08 21.44 -0.10
C TRP A 207 -8.18 22.70 0.74
N GLN A 208 -7.13 23.08 1.49
CA GLN A 208 -7.09 24.31 2.27
C GLN A 208 -7.17 25.56 1.39
N GLN A 209 -6.50 25.57 0.23
CA GLN A 209 -6.55 26.68 -0.72
C GLN A 209 -7.95 26.83 -1.33
N GLU A 210 -8.62 25.76 -1.69
CA GLU A 210 -10.00 25.77 -2.21
C GLU A 210 -10.99 26.30 -1.19
N GLN A 211 -10.87 25.90 0.09
CA GLN A 211 -11.72 26.42 1.16
C GLN A 211 -11.53 27.93 1.36
N GLN A 212 -10.31 28.45 1.24
CA GLN A 212 -10.05 29.89 1.36
C GLN A 212 -10.58 30.69 0.17
N GLN A 213 -10.66 30.10 -1.03
CA GLN A 213 -11.24 30.73 -2.21
C GLN A 213 -12.77 30.78 -2.17
N ASN A 214 -13.41 29.71 -1.63
CA ASN A 214 -14.87 29.63 -1.52
C ASN A 214 -15.48 30.50 -0.39
N HIS A 215 -14.63 31.03 0.51
CA HIS A 215 -15.06 31.92 1.61
C HIS A 215 -14.80 33.42 1.30
N LYS A 216 -14.39 33.77 0.09
CA LYS A 216 -14.29 35.14 -0.43
C LYS A 216 -15.43 35.46 -1.38
#